data_3e377aecb6675fcc0498afa5fc99977d
#
_entry.id   3e377aecb6675fcc0498afa5fc99977d
#
_cell.length_a   1.000
_cell.length_b   1.000
_cell.length_c   1.000
_cell.angle_alpha   90.00
_cell.angle_beta   90.00
_cell.angle_gamma   90.00
#
_symmetry.space_group_name_H-M   'P 1'
#
loop_
_entity.id
_entity.type
_entity.pdbx_description
1 polymer ?
#
loop_
_entity_poly.entity_id
_entity_poly.type
_entity_poly.pdbx_seq_one_letter_code
_entity_poly.pdbx_strand_id
1 'polypeptide(L)'
;HYWVHLDGAGVAAMEPLLLPGKKLTPVQLTGVKMQELFETLLGQMERSTVDSMVTMGLALHEMLALCARSILAQTEATSARQVILQAAETLSKNYQKELCLADLLAEAHMSKSYFLRLFRRYMGTTPYNYLVNFRITQAKELLVLTDHSVSEIAQEVGFGDASNFSTRFAKATGQSPLQYRKSALKPVEGAR
;
A
#
# COMPACT_ATOMS: atom_id res chain seq x y z
N HIS A 1 -0.12 32.01 6.76
CA HIS A 1 -0.79 31.34 5.65
C HIS A 1 -0.75 32.25 4.44
N TYR A 2 -0.25 31.73 3.32
CA TYR A 2 -0.26 32.43 2.03
C TYR A 2 -1.34 31.77 1.16
N TRP A 3 -2.07 32.56 0.40
CA TRP A 3 -2.99 32.09 -0.62
C TRP A 3 -2.79 32.92 -1.89
N VAL A 4 -2.93 32.29 -3.03
CA VAL A 4 -2.81 32.94 -4.35
C VAL A 4 -4.02 32.55 -5.17
N HIS A 5 -4.70 33.54 -5.74
CA HIS A 5 -5.73 33.31 -6.75
C HIS A 5 -5.09 33.44 -8.12
N LEU A 6 -5.24 32.40 -8.94
CA LEU A 6 -4.69 32.33 -10.29
C LEU A 6 -5.82 32.14 -11.29
N ASP A 7 -5.80 32.90 -12.37
CA ASP A 7 -6.75 32.80 -13.47
C ASP A 7 -6.02 32.92 -14.81
N GLY A 8 -6.66 32.44 -15.88
CA GLY A 8 -6.17 32.53 -17.25
C GLY A 8 -5.96 31.19 -17.94
N ALA A 9 -5.67 31.27 -19.24
CA ALA A 9 -5.56 30.10 -20.10
C ALA A 9 -4.48 29.09 -19.65
N GLY A 10 -3.36 29.57 -19.11
CA GLY A 10 -2.30 28.71 -18.57
C GLY A 10 -2.73 27.90 -17.35
N VAL A 11 -3.54 28.49 -16.47
CA VAL A 11 -4.11 27.80 -15.30
C VAL A 11 -5.17 26.79 -15.74
N ALA A 12 -6.04 27.17 -16.66
CA ALA A 12 -7.05 26.26 -17.22
C ALA A 12 -6.44 25.02 -17.88
N ALA A 13 -5.29 25.17 -18.56
CA ALA A 13 -4.58 24.03 -19.15
C ALA A 13 -4.00 23.06 -18.09
N MET A 14 -3.72 23.54 -16.88
CA MET A 14 -3.19 22.73 -15.77
C MET A 14 -4.30 22.16 -14.85
N GLU A 15 -5.54 22.64 -14.96
CA GLU A 15 -6.67 22.20 -14.12
C GLU A 15 -6.81 20.68 -14.05
N PRO A 16 -6.75 19.90 -15.14
CA PRO A 16 -6.87 18.44 -15.06
C PRO A 16 -5.76 17.76 -14.25
N LEU A 17 -4.58 18.38 -14.17
CA LEU A 17 -3.43 17.89 -13.39
C LEU A 17 -3.53 18.29 -11.92
N LEU A 18 -4.05 19.49 -11.63
CA LEU A 18 -4.18 20.04 -10.27
C LEU A 18 -5.45 19.55 -9.57
N LEU A 19 -6.51 19.27 -10.33
CA LEU A 19 -7.81 18.84 -9.83
C LEU A 19 -8.27 17.54 -10.51
N PRO A 20 -7.56 16.41 -10.31
CA PRO A 20 -7.94 15.15 -10.93
C PRO A 20 -9.35 14.74 -10.51
N GLY A 21 -10.25 14.56 -11.50
CA GLY A 21 -11.66 14.27 -11.25
C GLY A 21 -12.44 15.42 -10.61
N LYS A 22 -11.99 16.69 -10.78
CA LYS A 22 -12.57 17.91 -10.17
C LYS A 22 -12.63 17.88 -8.64
N LYS A 23 -11.74 17.14 -8.00
CA LYS A 23 -11.63 17.07 -6.54
C LYS A 23 -10.42 17.86 -6.05
N LEU A 24 -10.63 18.64 -5.01
CA LEU A 24 -9.53 19.30 -4.29
C LEU A 24 -8.70 18.22 -3.58
N THR A 25 -7.42 18.15 -3.93
CA THR A 25 -6.46 17.25 -3.30
C THR A 25 -5.51 18.10 -2.48
N PRO A 26 -5.50 17.98 -1.13
CA PRO A 26 -4.52 18.69 -0.32
C PRO A 26 -3.12 18.15 -0.64
N VAL A 27 -2.21 19.05 -0.99
CA VAL A 27 -0.83 18.72 -1.32
C VAL A 27 0.07 19.27 -0.22
N GLN A 28 0.81 18.40 0.43
CA GLN A 28 1.86 18.80 1.35
C GLN A 28 3.17 18.90 0.57
N LEU A 29 3.57 20.13 0.28
CA LEU A 29 4.85 20.42 -0.35
C LEU A 29 5.88 20.62 0.76
N THR A 30 6.80 19.68 0.91
CA THR A 30 7.91 19.75 1.84
C THR A 30 9.14 20.30 1.11
N GLY A 31 9.67 21.43 1.54
CA GLY A 31 10.92 21.96 1.02
C GLY A 31 10.96 23.50 0.98
N VAL A 32 12.16 24.02 0.97
CA VAL A 32 12.47 25.47 0.94
C VAL A 32 12.00 26.11 -0.38
N LYS A 33 11.94 25.34 -1.47
CA LYS A 33 11.69 25.85 -2.83
C LYS A 33 10.34 26.58 -2.97
N MET A 34 9.28 26.09 -2.35
CA MET A 34 7.96 26.75 -2.42
C MET A 34 7.98 28.10 -1.70
N GLN A 35 8.67 28.17 -0.56
CA GLN A 35 8.84 29.42 0.17
C GLN A 35 9.64 30.44 -0.64
N GLU A 36 10.76 30.02 -1.26
CA GLU A 36 11.58 30.88 -2.14
C GLU A 36 10.77 31.46 -3.30
N LEU A 37 9.89 30.65 -3.90
CA LEU A 37 9.02 31.09 -4.99
C LEU A 37 7.98 32.10 -4.49
N PHE A 38 7.40 31.94 -3.32
CA PHE A 38 6.52 32.92 -2.70
C PHE A 38 7.26 34.22 -2.38
N GLU A 39 8.45 34.16 -1.81
CA GLU A 39 9.29 35.32 -1.52
C GLU A 39 9.67 36.08 -2.82
N THR A 40 9.95 35.34 -3.90
CA THR A 40 10.17 35.92 -5.23
C THR A 40 8.94 36.67 -5.73
N LEU A 41 7.75 36.08 -5.64
CA LEU A 41 6.50 36.75 -6.03
C LEU A 41 6.27 38.02 -5.22
N LEU A 42 6.38 37.96 -3.90
CA LEU A 42 6.16 39.09 -3.00
C LEU A 42 7.17 40.23 -3.32
N GLY A 43 8.44 39.88 -3.52
CA GLY A 43 9.49 40.87 -3.84
C GLY A 43 9.34 41.54 -5.20
N GLN A 44 8.59 40.96 -6.13
CA GLN A 44 8.34 41.51 -7.46
C GLN A 44 7.00 42.27 -7.60
N MET A 45 6.04 42.06 -6.66
CA MET A 45 4.69 42.66 -6.76
C MET A 45 4.67 44.18 -6.80
N GLU A 46 5.62 44.82 -6.14
CA GLU A 46 5.71 46.30 -6.10
C GLU A 46 6.38 46.90 -7.35
N ARG A 47 6.97 46.05 -8.19
CA ARG A 47 7.72 46.45 -9.37
C ARG A 47 6.88 46.27 -10.64
N SER A 48 6.41 47.38 -11.23
CA SER A 48 5.62 47.34 -12.48
C SER A 48 6.50 47.35 -13.74
N THR A 49 7.49 46.48 -13.81
CA THR A 49 8.39 46.35 -14.98
C THR A 49 8.10 45.09 -15.75
N VAL A 50 8.43 45.04 -17.04
CA VAL A 50 8.30 43.82 -17.86
C VAL A 50 9.12 42.69 -17.26
N ASP A 51 10.32 42.96 -16.76
CA ASP A 51 11.17 41.95 -16.11
C ASP A 51 10.52 41.35 -14.85
N SER A 52 9.90 42.21 -14.02
CA SER A 52 9.16 41.72 -12.83
C SER A 52 7.95 40.84 -13.20
N MET A 53 7.21 41.20 -14.28
CA MET A 53 6.10 40.41 -14.78
C MET A 53 6.55 39.03 -15.29
N VAL A 54 7.65 38.95 -16.02
CA VAL A 54 8.26 37.72 -16.50
C VAL A 54 8.71 36.84 -15.33
N THR A 55 9.43 37.45 -14.37
CA THR A 55 9.91 36.72 -13.17
C THR A 55 8.77 36.17 -12.35
N MET A 56 7.70 36.92 -12.11
CA MET A 56 6.50 36.42 -11.43
C MET A 56 5.83 35.31 -12.22
N GLY A 57 5.70 35.42 -13.55
CA GLY A 57 5.13 34.38 -14.40
C GLY A 57 5.90 33.06 -14.31
N LEU A 58 7.23 33.12 -14.34
CA LEU A 58 8.08 31.94 -14.19
C LEU A 58 7.95 31.31 -12.80
N ALA A 59 7.94 32.12 -11.74
CA ALA A 59 7.76 31.61 -10.37
C ALA A 59 6.40 30.94 -10.18
N LEU A 60 5.31 31.53 -10.69
CA LEU A 60 3.98 30.93 -10.67
C LEU A 60 3.92 29.61 -11.45
N HIS A 61 4.53 29.58 -12.64
CA HIS A 61 4.59 28.37 -13.44
C HIS A 61 5.33 27.23 -12.70
N GLU A 62 6.46 27.54 -12.08
CA GLU A 62 7.21 26.55 -11.28
C GLU A 62 6.42 26.07 -10.07
N MET A 63 5.70 26.95 -9.36
CA MET A 63 4.81 26.56 -8.27
C MET A 63 3.71 25.58 -8.72
N LEU A 64 3.03 25.88 -9.83
CA LEU A 64 2.01 25.00 -10.40
C LEU A 64 2.59 23.65 -10.81
N ALA A 65 3.77 23.64 -11.41
CA ALA A 65 4.47 22.40 -11.78
C ALA A 65 4.87 21.56 -10.58
N LEU A 66 5.28 22.17 -9.46
CA LEU A 66 5.56 21.48 -8.21
C LEU A 66 4.30 20.85 -7.62
N CYS A 67 3.18 21.60 -7.60
CA CYS A 67 1.88 21.07 -7.15
C CYS A 67 1.44 19.90 -8.01
N ALA A 68 1.44 20.03 -9.33
CA ALA A 68 1.03 18.97 -10.25
C ALA A 68 1.86 17.71 -10.09
N ARG A 69 3.20 17.82 -10.00
CA ARG A 69 4.09 16.68 -9.75
C ARG A 69 3.79 15.98 -8.44
N SER A 70 3.51 16.72 -7.38
CA SER A 70 3.18 16.15 -6.08
C SER A 70 1.83 15.43 -6.10
N ILE A 71 0.82 15.97 -6.77
CA ILE A 71 -0.50 15.33 -6.94
C ILE A 71 -0.36 14.05 -7.75
N LEU A 72 0.37 14.06 -8.85
CA LEU A 72 0.60 12.86 -9.66
C LEU A 72 1.30 11.76 -8.86
N ALA A 73 2.35 12.11 -8.11
CA ALA A 73 3.05 11.15 -7.26
C ALA A 73 2.16 10.54 -6.17
N GLN A 74 1.26 11.33 -5.57
CA GLN A 74 0.29 10.84 -4.59
C GLN A 74 -0.75 9.91 -5.23
N THR A 75 -1.22 10.26 -6.43
CA THR A 75 -2.20 9.45 -7.18
C THR A 75 -1.60 8.10 -7.57
N GLU A 76 -0.37 8.09 -8.07
CA GLU A 76 0.36 6.85 -8.40
C GLU A 76 0.60 5.99 -7.17
N ALA A 77 1.01 6.57 -6.04
CA ALA A 77 1.20 5.84 -4.80
C ALA A 77 -0.10 5.24 -4.27
N THR A 78 -1.23 5.96 -4.40
CA THR A 78 -2.55 5.48 -4.01
C THR A 78 -3.01 4.32 -4.90
N SER A 79 -2.83 4.45 -6.22
CA SER A 79 -3.13 3.39 -7.19
C SER A 79 -2.28 2.14 -6.93
N ALA A 80 -0.97 2.29 -6.76
CA ALA A 80 -0.07 1.19 -6.47
C ALA A 80 -0.44 0.48 -5.15
N ARG A 81 -0.83 1.23 -4.12
CA ARG A 81 -1.32 0.66 -2.85
C ARG A 81 -2.59 -0.17 -3.06
N GLN A 82 -3.56 0.33 -3.83
CA GLN A 82 -4.79 -0.40 -4.13
C GLN A 82 -4.52 -1.73 -4.82
N VAL A 83 -3.63 -1.74 -5.83
CA VAL A 83 -3.23 -2.97 -6.52
C VAL A 83 -2.65 -4.01 -5.54
N ILE A 84 -1.79 -3.58 -4.61
CA ILE A 84 -1.22 -4.49 -3.61
C ILE A 84 -2.28 -5.01 -2.62
N LEU A 85 -3.21 -4.17 -2.20
CA LEU A 85 -4.31 -4.61 -1.33
C LEU A 85 -5.23 -5.63 -2.03
N GLN A 86 -5.53 -5.41 -3.31
CA GLN A 86 -6.28 -6.35 -4.12
C GLN A 86 -5.55 -7.68 -4.29
N ALA A 87 -4.23 -7.65 -4.54
CA ALA A 87 -3.41 -8.87 -4.60
C ALA A 87 -3.43 -9.65 -3.26
N ALA A 88 -3.36 -8.95 -2.13
CA ALA A 88 -3.45 -9.58 -0.81
C ALA A 88 -4.84 -10.20 -0.57
N GLU A 89 -5.90 -9.54 -1.01
CA GLU A 89 -7.26 -10.05 -0.95
C GLU A 89 -7.44 -11.30 -1.83
N THR A 90 -6.91 -11.29 -3.06
CA THR A 90 -6.90 -12.45 -3.96
C THR A 90 -6.20 -13.64 -3.33
N LEU A 91 -5.04 -13.42 -2.68
CA LEU A 91 -4.33 -14.45 -1.93
C LEU A 91 -5.16 -15.01 -0.78
N SER A 92 -5.84 -14.15 -0.02
CA SER A 92 -6.67 -14.57 1.12
C SER A 92 -7.91 -15.35 0.67
N LYS A 93 -8.57 -14.94 -0.42
CA LYS A 93 -9.74 -15.63 -0.96
C LYS A 93 -9.42 -16.99 -1.57
N ASN A 94 -8.22 -17.13 -2.13
CA ASN A 94 -7.77 -18.35 -2.80
C ASN A 94 -6.66 -19.09 -2.03
N TYR A 95 -6.61 -18.95 -0.70
CA TYR A 95 -5.48 -19.44 0.11
C TYR A 95 -5.23 -20.95 0.00
N GLN A 96 -6.25 -21.72 -0.31
CA GLN A 96 -6.15 -23.18 -0.49
C GLN A 96 -5.41 -23.57 -1.79
N LYS A 97 -5.40 -22.70 -2.79
CA LYS A 97 -4.78 -22.95 -4.09
C LYS A 97 -3.28 -22.66 -4.05
N GLU A 98 -2.55 -23.30 -4.96
CA GLU A 98 -1.14 -22.99 -5.16
C GLU A 98 -0.97 -21.52 -5.59
N LEU A 99 0.05 -20.85 -5.01
CA LEU A 99 0.36 -19.48 -5.37
C LEU A 99 1.03 -19.42 -6.73
N CYS A 100 0.37 -18.86 -7.71
CA CYS A 100 0.97 -18.47 -8.98
C CYS A 100 1.35 -16.97 -8.92
N LEU A 101 2.64 -16.70 -8.68
CA LEU A 101 3.13 -15.31 -8.65
C LEU A 101 2.97 -14.63 -10.03
N ALA A 102 3.04 -15.40 -11.12
CA ALA A 102 2.88 -14.86 -12.47
C ALA A 102 1.49 -14.27 -12.69
N ASP A 103 0.44 -14.91 -12.16
CA ASP A 103 -0.94 -14.41 -12.28
C ASP A 103 -1.11 -13.09 -11.53
N LEU A 104 -0.57 -12.98 -10.30
CA LEU A 104 -0.59 -11.73 -9.54
C LEU A 104 0.16 -10.59 -10.25
N LEU A 105 1.27 -10.91 -10.91
CA LEU A 105 2.04 -9.92 -11.67
C LEU A 105 1.31 -9.48 -12.95
N ALA A 106 0.62 -10.40 -13.63
CA ALA A 106 -0.18 -10.10 -14.79
C ALA A 106 -1.36 -9.17 -14.44
N GLU A 107 -2.07 -9.46 -13.36
CA GLU A 107 -3.16 -8.60 -12.86
C GLU A 107 -2.65 -7.22 -12.40
N ALA A 108 -1.49 -7.19 -11.76
CA ALA A 108 -0.91 -5.96 -11.25
C ALA A 108 -0.30 -5.06 -12.35
N HIS A 109 -0.03 -5.57 -13.53
CA HIS A 109 0.71 -4.89 -14.61
C HIS A 109 2.05 -4.30 -14.15
N MET A 110 2.75 -5.00 -13.24
CA MET A 110 3.99 -4.55 -12.62
C MET A 110 5.15 -5.52 -12.87
N SER A 111 6.37 -5.00 -12.92
CA SER A 111 7.54 -5.87 -12.88
C SER A 111 7.64 -6.60 -11.54
N LYS A 112 8.17 -7.84 -11.54
CA LYS A 112 8.34 -8.67 -10.33
C LYS A 112 9.05 -7.93 -9.20
N SER A 113 10.16 -7.25 -9.49
CA SER A 113 10.94 -6.53 -8.48
C SER A 113 10.16 -5.37 -7.86
N TYR A 114 9.42 -4.62 -8.68
CA TYR A 114 8.61 -3.51 -8.22
C TYR A 114 7.44 -3.99 -7.36
N PHE A 115 6.70 -5.00 -7.82
CA PHE A 115 5.60 -5.62 -7.09
C PHE A 115 6.04 -6.14 -5.72
N LEU A 116 7.12 -6.94 -5.64
CA LEU A 116 7.62 -7.50 -4.38
C LEU A 116 8.06 -6.42 -3.40
N ARG A 117 8.67 -5.33 -3.89
CA ARG A 117 9.05 -4.17 -3.08
C ARG A 117 7.83 -3.47 -2.49
N LEU A 118 6.79 -3.22 -3.32
CA LEU A 118 5.54 -2.60 -2.88
C LEU A 118 4.77 -3.50 -1.92
N PHE A 119 4.70 -4.80 -2.22
CA PHE A 119 4.01 -5.75 -1.36
C PHE A 119 4.65 -5.78 0.05
N ARG A 120 5.99 -5.81 0.13
CA ARG A 120 6.68 -5.67 1.42
C ARG A 120 6.40 -4.34 2.11
N ARG A 121 6.39 -3.24 1.35
CA ARG A 121 6.12 -1.90 1.89
C ARG A 121 4.74 -1.78 2.52
N TYR A 122 3.70 -2.32 1.87
CA TYR A 122 2.31 -2.14 2.31
C TYR A 122 1.79 -3.29 3.19
N MET A 123 2.30 -4.50 3.01
CA MET A 123 1.86 -5.69 3.75
C MET A 123 2.88 -6.17 4.80
N GLY A 124 4.05 -5.54 4.90
CA GLY A 124 5.10 -5.88 5.86
C GLY A 124 5.85 -7.18 5.56
N THR A 125 5.46 -7.93 4.51
CA THR A 125 6.02 -9.25 4.21
C THR A 125 5.97 -9.56 2.71
N THR A 126 6.49 -10.74 2.30
CA THR A 126 6.37 -11.19 0.90
C THR A 126 5.00 -11.82 0.64
N PRO A 127 4.52 -11.87 -0.64
CA PRO A 127 3.27 -12.55 -0.99
C PRO A 127 3.22 -14.00 -0.52
N TYR A 128 4.31 -14.72 -0.67
CA TYR A 128 4.41 -16.11 -0.20
C TYR A 128 4.25 -16.23 1.32
N ASN A 129 5.00 -15.43 2.09
CA ASN A 129 4.89 -15.47 3.55
C ASN A 129 3.52 -14.96 4.03
N TYR A 130 2.93 -14.00 3.34
CA TYR A 130 1.57 -13.54 3.61
C TYR A 130 0.58 -14.70 3.48
N LEU A 131 0.62 -15.44 2.37
CA LEU A 131 -0.22 -16.62 2.15
C LEU A 131 0.02 -17.71 3.20
N VAL A 132 1.28 -18.03 3.50
CA VAL A 132 1.62 -19.02 4.54
C VAL A 132 1.05 -18.62 5.90
N ASN A 133 1.21 -17.37 6.30
CA ASN A 133 0.68 -16.89 7.59
C ASN A 133 -0.85 -16.93 7.61
N PHE A 134 -1.51 -16.61 6.51
CA PHE A 134 -2.96 -16.71 6.39
C PHE A 134 -3.43 -18.17 6.55
N ARG A 135 -2.78 -19.13 5.86
CA ARG A 135 -3.04 -20.57 5.99
C ARG A 135 -2.88 -21.05 7.42
N ILE A 136 -1.83 -20.60 8.12
CA ILE A 136 -1.62 -20.95 9.54
C ILE A 136 -2.74 -20.40 10.42
N THR A 137 -3.24 -19.20 10.12
CA THR A 137 -4.40 -18.64 10.85
C THR A 137 -5.64 -19.50 10.66
N GLN A 138 -5.95 -19.91 9.43
CA GLN A 138 -7.06 -20.81 9.16
C GLN A 138 -6.87 -22.20 9.83
N ALA A 139 -5.66 -22.73 9.79
CA ALA A 139 -5.34 -24.00 10.45
C ALA A 139 -5.54 -23.96 11.97
N LYS A 140 -5.28 -22.82 12.64
CA LYS A 140 -5.54 -22.67 14.08
C LYS A 140 -7.02 -22.85 14.40
N GLU A 141 -7.91 -22.30 13.57
CA GLU A 141 -9.36 -22.44 13.74
C GLU A 141 -9.79 -23.89 13.54
N LEU A 142 -9.35 -24.54 12.47
CA LEU A 142 -9.66 -25.94 12.19
C LEU A 142 -9.13 -26.91 13.28
N LEU A 143 -7.93 -26.64 13.81
CA LEU A 143 -7.37 -27.44 14.91
C LEU A 143 -8.22 -27.41 16.18
N VAL A 144 -8.95 -26.33 16.42
CA VAL A 144 -9.81 -26.16 17.61
C VAL A 144 -11.25 -26.62 17.36
N LEU A 145 -11.76 -26.36 16.15
CA LEU A 145 -13.18 -26.54 15.83
C LEU A 145 -13.50 -27.92 15.23
N THR A 146 -12.48 -28.69 14.81
CA THR A 146 -12.70 -30.00 14.14
C THR A 146 -11.82 -31.08 14.73
N ASP A 147 -12.23 -32.35 14.50
CA ASP A 147 -11.44 -33.53 14.83
C ASP A 147 -10.54 -33.99 13.67
N HIS A 148 -10.42 -33.20 12.61
CA HIS A 148 -9.57 -33.52 11.47
C HIS A 148 -8.13 -33.78 11.89
N SER A 149 -7.49 -34.76 11.28
CA SER A 149 -6.08 -35.03 11.49
C SER A 149 -5.20 -33.86 11.04
N VAL A 150 -3.99 -33.75 11.53
CA VAL A 150 -3.03 -32.72 11.13
C VAL A 150 -2.76 -32.78 9.63
N SER A 151 -2.78 -33.98 9.03
CA SER A 151 -2.59 -34.16 7.58
C SER A 151 -3.77 -33.62 6.77
N GLU A 152 -5.00 -33.91 7.20
CA GLU A 152 -6.21 -33.38 6.55
C GLU A 152 -6.26 -31.86 6.63
N ILE A 153 -5.99 -31.29 7.81
CA ILE A 153 -5.93 -29.82 7.96
C ILE A 153 -4.85 -29.21 7.06
N ALA A 154 -3.65 -29.82 6.97
CA ALA A 154 -2.61 -29.34 6.10
C ALA A 154 -3.07 -29.23 4.65
N GLN A 155 -3.75 -30.27 4.14
CA GLN A 155 -4.31 -30.28 2.78
C GLN A 155 -5.42 -29.26 2.62
N GLU A 156 -6.35 -29.18 3.57
CA GLU A 156 -7.49 -28.25 3.54
C GLU A 156 -7.06 -26.79 3.49
N VAL A 157 -6.00 -26.43 4.21
CA VAL A 157 -5.46 -25.07 4.16
C VAL A 157 -4.45 -24.83 3.04
N GLY A 158 -4.24 -25.82 2.15
CA GLY A 158 -3.46 -25.67 0.93
C GLY A 158 -1.96 -25.95 1.07
N PHE A 159 -1.51 -26.70 2.10
CA PHE A 159 -0.14 -27.22 2.14
C PHE A 159 -0.05 -28.53 1.37
N GLY A 160 0.98 -28.69 0.53
CA GLY A 160 1.20 -29.91 -0.24
C GLY A 160 1.65 -31.11 0.60
N ASP A 161 2.20 -30.87 1.82
CA ASP A 161 2.60 -31.93 2.72
C ASP A 161 2.51 -31.49 4.20
N ALA A 162 2.18 -32.46 5.07
CA ALA A 162 1.97 -32.25 6.50
C ALA A 162 3.27 -31.93 7.27
N SER A 163 4.44 -32.32 6.77
CA SER A 163 5.73 -32.05 7.42
C SER A 163 6.09 -30.56 7.26
N ASN A 164 6.00 -30.04 6.04
CA ASN A 164 6.17 -28.61 5.76
C ASN A 164 5.16 -27.77 6.55
N PHE A 165 3.89 -28.18 6.58
CA PHE A 165 2.86 -27.53 7.39
C PHE A 165 3.27 -27.48 8.87
N SER A 166 3.61 -28.62 9.47
CA SER A 166 3.96 -28.71 10.90
C SER A 166 5.17 -27.83 11.25
N THR A 167 6.18 -27.82 10.38
CA THR A 167 7.37 -26.96 10.55
C THR A 167 7.01 -25.48 10.49
N ARG A 168 6.19 -25.05 9.51
CA ARG A 168 5.73 -23.66 9.36
C ARG A 168 4.82 -23.24 10.51
N PHE A 169 3.92 -24.15 10.93
CA PHE A 169 3.03 -23.91 12.04
C PHE A 169 3.81 -23.71 13.35
N ALA A 170 4.76 -24.59 13.65
CA ALA A 170 5.59 -24.48 14.84
C ALA A 170 6.43 -23.19 14.83
N LYS A 171 7.00 -22.81 13.70
CA LYS A 171 7.73 -21.54 13.54
C LYS A 171 6.84 -20.32 13.81
N ALA A 172 5.59 -20.34 13.39
CA ALA A 172 4.65 -19.22 13.52
C ALA A 172 4.00 -19.13 14.90
N THR A 173 3.84 -20.27 15.62
CA THR A 173 3.07 -20.33 16.87
C THR A 173 3.90 -20.70 18.10
N GLY A 174 5.13 -21.16 17.91
CA GLY A 174 5.99 -21.64 18.99
C GLY A 174 5.71 -23.08 19.42
N GLN A 175 4.71 -23.77 18.85
CA GLN A 175 4.32 -25.14 19.24
C GLN A 175 3.82 -25.94 18.02
N SER A 176 3.93 -27.28 18.11
CA SER A 176 3.40 -28.14 17.04
C SER A 176 1.88 -28.07 16.92
N PRO A 177 1.27 -28.41 15.76
CA PRO A 177 -0.18 -28.42 15.60
C PRO A 177 -0.92 -29.29 16.66
N LEU A 178 -0.38 -30.44 17.00
CA LEU A 178 -0.96 -31.31 18.04
C LEU A 178 -0.87 -30.70 19.43
N GLN A 179 0.25 -30.03 19.76
CA GLN A 179 0.40 -29.31 21.03
C GLN A 179 -0.58 -28.14 21.11
N TYR A 180 -0.74 -27.41 20.00
CA TYR A 180 -1.69 -26.30 19.89
C TYR A 180 -3.12 -26.77 20.14
N ARG A 181 -3.57 -27.84 19.48
CA ARG A 181 -4.89 -28.46 19.73
C ARG A 181 -5.08 -28.82 21.19
N LYS A 182 -4.11 -29.54 21.81
CA LYS A 182 -4.17 -29.94 23.21
C LYS A 182 -4.24 -28.76 24.17
N SER A 183 -3.51 -27.68 23.90
CA SER A 183 -3.50 -26.50 24.76
C SER A 183 -4.79 -25.68 24.63
N ALA A 184 -5.36 -25.57 23.43
CA ALA A 184 -6.59 -24.86 23.18
C ALA A 184 -7.86 -25.58 23.76
N LEU A 185 -7.83 -26.92 23.84
CA LEU A 185 -8.93 -27.72 24.38
C LEU A 185 -8.84 -27.94 25.90
N LYS A 186 -7.75 -27.50 26.56
CA LYS A 186 -7.69 -27.55 28.04
C LYS A 186 -8.68 -26.51 28.61
N PRO A 187 -9.58 -26.90 29.53
CA PRO A 187 -10.39 -25.97 30.27
C PRO A 187 -9.45 -24.99 31.01
N VAL A 188 -9.82 -23.72 31.05
CA VAL A 188 -9.13 -22.72 31.90
C VAL A 188 -9.39 -23.13 33.36
N GLU A 189 -8.52 -23.98 33.91
CA GLU A 189 -8.49 -24.25 35.35
C GLU A 189 -7.96 -22.98 36.05
N GLY A 190 -8.85 -22.21 36.65
CA GLY A 190 -8.45 -21.13 37.55
C GLY A 190 -9.21 -19.80 37.39
N ALA A 191 -10.52 -19.86 37.47
CA ALA A 191 -11.29 -18.72 37.97
C ALA A 191 -12.05 -19.17 39.21
N ARG A 192 -11.34 -19.16 40.32
CA ARG A 192 -11.94 -19.16 41.67
C ARG A 192 -11.52 -17.86 42.35
#